data_3912ca3db141a6380ed5df76646d599e
#
_entry.id   3912ca3db141a6380ed5df76646d599e
#
_cell.length_a   1.000
_cell.length_b   1.000
_cell.length_c   1.000
_cell.angle_alpha   90.00
_cell.angle_beta   90.00
_cell.angle_gamma   90.00
#
_symmetry.space_group_name_H-M   'P 1'
#
loop_
_entity.id
_entity.type
_entity.pdbx_description
1 polymer ?
#
loop_
_entity_poly.entity_id
_entity_poly.type
_entity_poly.pdbx_seq_one_letter_code
_entity_poly.pdbx_strand_id
1 'polypeptide(L)' 'MSANIPTSMTVIEITEPGAPEVLKPASRDVPSQADHEILIKVAAVGVNGPDLVQRRGHYPPPKGATDLLGLEVSGEVVAT' A
#
# COMPACT_ATOMS: atom_id res chain seq x y z
N MET A 1 -4.20 6.13 -23.76
CA MET A 1 -4.47 7.35 -22.98
C MET A 1 -3.52 7.41 -21.80
N SER A 2 -2.84 8.50 -21.69
CA SER A 2 -1.95 8.68 -20.54
C SER A 2 -2.75 9.35 -19.41
N ALA A 3 -2.80 8.71 -18.26
CA ALA A 3 -3.33 9.34 -17.06
C ALA A 3 -2.25 10.26 -16.47
N ASN A 4 -2.66 11.36 -15.85
CA ASN A 4 -1.77 12.18 -15.07
C ASN A 4 -1.44 11.43 -13.78
N ILE A 5 -0.29 10.79 -13.78
CA ILE A 5 0.17 10.03 -12.61
C ILE A 5 1.00 10.99 -11.74
N PRO A 6 0.59 11.24 -10.50
CA PRO A 6 1.35 12.11 -9.61
C PRO A 6 2.70 11.44 -9.25
N THR A 7 3.66 12.24 -8.80
CA THR A 7 4.97 11.74 -8.37
C THR A 7 4.94 11.22 -6.94
N SER A 8 3.99 11.69 -6.13
CA SER A 8 3.86 11.27 -4.73
C SER A 8 2.43 10.89 -4.42
N MET A 9 2.27 10.12 -3.35
CA MET A 9 0.97 9.65 -2.88
C MET A 9 0.93 9.65 -1.36
N THR A 10 -0.30 9.72 -0.81
CA THR A 10 -0.51 9.56 0.62
C THR A 10 -0.72 8.08 0.93
N VAL A 11 0.01 7.57 1.90
CA VAL A 11 -0.08 6.18 2.36
C VAL A 11 -0.31 6.17 3.86
N ILE A 12 -0.67 5.00 4.39
CA ILE A 12 -0.76 4.79 5.85
C ILE A 12 0.42 3.91 6.25
N GLU A 13 1.25 4.45 7.13
CA GLU A 13 2.43 3.74 7.64
C GLU A 13 2.20 3.25 9.05
N ILE A 14 2.83 2.12 9.36
CA ILE A 14 2.93 1.64 10.75
C ILE A 14 4.18 2.32 11.34
N THR A 15 3.98 3.31 12.22
CA THR A 15 5.10 4.04 12.82
C THR A 15 5.91 3.16 13.77
N GLU A 16 5.23 2.22 14.43
CA GLU A 16 5.82 1.17 15.26
C GLU A 16 4.77 0.08 15.41
N PRO A 17 5.15 -1.18 15.66
CA PRO A 17 4.14 -2.22 15.92
C PRO A 17 3.27 -1.89 17.12
N GLY A 18 1.97 -2.14 17.01
CA GLY A 18 1.08 -1.90 18.15
C GLY A 18 -0.38 -1.73 17.79
N ALA A 19 -1.07 -0.91 18.59
CA ALA A 19 -2.50 -0.63 18.52
C ALA A 19 -2.84 0.27 17.33
N PRO A 20 -4.15 0.49 17.02
CA PRO A 20 -4.53 1.27 15.82
C PRO A 20 -3.92 2.67 15.72
N GLU A 21 -3.61 3.33 16.82
CA GLU A 21 -3.03 4.68 16.81
C GLU A 21 -1.62 4.76 16.24
N VAL A 22 -0.96 3.63 16.00
CA VAL A 22 0.35 3.61 15.33
C VAL A 22 0.24 3.83 13.83
N LEU A 23 -0.95 3.76 13.27
CA LEU A 23 -1.20 4.00 11.86
C LEU A 23 -1.25 5.51 11.60
N LYS A 24 -0.35 6.00 10.75
CA LYS A 24 -0.25 7.44 10.45
C LYS A 24 -0.17 7.66 8.95
N PRO A 25 -0.79 8.74 8.44
CA PRO A 25 -0.61 9.12 7.05
C PRO A 25 0.82 9.62 6.80
N ALA A 26 1.36 9.29 5.64
CA ALA A 26 2.68 9.73 5.21
C ALA A 26 2.69 9.87 3.70
N SER A 27 3.71 10.55 3.18
CA SER A 27 3.89 10.71 1.75
C SER A 27 5.00 9.77 1.27
N ARG A 28 4.76 9.07 0.17
CA ARG A 28 5.77 8.25 -0.52
C ARG A 28 5.70 8.50 -2.01
N ASP A 29 6.76 8.15 -2.71
CA ASP A 29 6.77 8.18 -4.17
C ASP A 29 5.78 7.15 -4.71
N VAL A 30 5.09 7.53 -5.81
CA VAL A 30 4.26 6.58 -6.54
C VAL A 30 5.18 5.50 -7.13
N PRO A 31 4.89 4.20 -6.93
CA PRO A 31 5.76 3.14 -7.42
C PRO A 31 5.72 3.02 -8.94
N SER A 32 6.77 2.45 -9.51
CA SER A 32 6.81 2.07 -10.92
C SER A 32 6.42 0.60 -11.04
N GLN A 33 5.60 0.28 -12.04
CA GLN A 33 5.22 -1.09 -12.31
C GLN A 33 6.32 -1.82 -13.10
N ALA A 34 6.53 -3.10 -12.78
CA ALA A 34 7.40 -3.99 -13.55
C ALA A 34 6.64 -4.51 -14.79
N ASP A 35 7.33 -5.26 -15.65
CA ASP A 35 6.77 -5.70 -16.94
C ASP A 35 5.48 -6.51 -16.81
N HIS A 36 5.31 -7.25 -15.73
CA HIS A 36 4.14 -8.10 -15.48
C HIS A 36 3.21 -7.51 -14.42
N GLU A 37 3.35 -6.23 -14.13
CA GLU A 37 2.57 -5.53 -13.13
C GLU A 37 1.73 -4.43 -13.76
N ILE A 38 0.73 -3.97 -13.02
CA ILE A 38 -0.08 -2.82 -13.39
C ILE A 38 -0.04 -1.81 -12.25
N LEU A 39 -0.23 -0.53 -12.59
CA LEU A 39 -0.37 0.53 -11.60
C LEU A 39 -1.85 0.89 -11.50
N ILE A 40 -2.39 0.85 -10.29
CA ILE A 40 -3.81 1.09 -10.02
C ILE A 40 -3.98 2.38 -9.23
N LYS A 41 -4.84 3.27 -9.72
CA LYS A 41 -5.33 4.39 -8.93
C LYS A 41 -6.42 3.84 -8.02
N VAL A 42 -6.12 3.70 -6.74
CA VAL A 42 -6.98 2.99 -5.78
C VAL A 42 -8.25 3.78 -5.48
N ALA A 43 -9.39 3.11 -5.57
CA ALA A 43 -10.68 3.64 -5.14
C ALA A 43 -11.07 3.09 -3.77
N ALA A 44 -10.76 1.83 -3.48
CA ALA A 44 -11.08 1.18 -2.22
C ALA A 44 -10.09 0.07 -1.92
N VAL A 45 -9.93 -0.23 -0.65
CA VAL A 45 -9.09 -1.35 -0.17
C VAL A 45 -9.90 -2.19 0.80
N GLY A 46 -9.58 -3.50 0.87
CA GLY A 46 -10.12 -4.37 1.89
C GLY A 46 -9.19 -4.41 3.10
N VAL A 47 -9.76 -4.55 4.28
CA VAL A 47 -9.01 -4.78 5.52
C VAL A 47 -9.20 -6.23 5.91
N ASN A 48 -8.10 -6.94 6.09
CA ASN A 48 -8.11 -8.39 6.33
C ASN A 48 -7.34 -8.74 7.60
N GLY A 49 -7.53 -9.97 8.10
CA GLY A 49 -6.86 -10.44 9.31
C GLY A 49 -5.34 -10.25 9.31
N PRO A 50 -4.62 -10.63 8.23
CA PRO A 50 -3.17 -10.43 8.17
C PRO A 50 -2.74 -8.98 8.34
N ASP A 51 -3.55 -8.01 7.92
CA ASP A 51 -3.24 -6.58 8.11
C ASP A 51 -3.18 -6.23 9.59
N LEU A 52 -4.09 -6.77 10.38
CA LEU A 52 -4.12 -6.54 11.83
C LEU A 52 -2.91 -7.18 12.52
N VAL A 53 -2.54 -8.38 12.07
CA VAL A 53 -1.38 -9.09 12.58
C VAL A 53 -0.09 -8.35 12.24
N GLN A 54 0.01 -7.83 11.01
CA GLN A 54 1.16 -7.03 10.57
C GLN A 54 1.30 -5.74 11.39
N ARG A 55 0.20 -5.05 11.63
CA ARG A 55 0.20 -3.84 12.48
C ARG A 55 0.76 -4.13 13.87
N ARG A 56 0.43 -5.28 14.43
CA ARG A 56 0.90 -5.70 15.77
C ARG A 56 2.36 -6.17 15.77
N GLY A 57 2.99 -6.32 14.60
CA GLY A 57 4.36 -6.77 14.49
C GLY A 57 4.54 -8.29 14.48
N HIS A 58 3.46 -9.04 14.32
CA HIS A 58 3.50 -10.51 14.35
C HIS A 58 3.51 -11.14 12.95
N TYR A 59 3.47 -10.31 11.90
CA TYR A 59 3.47 -10.78 10.52
C TYR A 59 4.33 -9.83 9.68
N PRO A 60 5.67 -9.94 9.78
CA PRO A 60 6.55 -9.07 8.99
C PRO A 60 6.42 -9.38 7.50
N PRO A 61 6.53 -8.36 6.63
CA PRO A 61 6.48 -8.62 5.19
C PRO A 61 7.67 -9.48 4.77
N PRO A 62 7.49 -10.36 3.77
CA PRO A 62 8.61 -11.14 3.25
C PRO A 62 9.61 -10.21 2.56
N LYS A 63 10.86 -10.69 2.44
CA LYS A 63 11.91 -9.93 1.78
C LYS A 63 11.49 -9.56 0.35
N GLY A 64 11.63 -8.30 0.00
CA GLY A 64 11.27 -7.79 -1.32
C GLY A 64 9.83 -7.28 -1.42
N ALA A 65 8.98 -7.54 -0.41
CA ALA A 65 7.63 -7.00 -0.37
C ALA A 65 7.61 -5.64 0.32
N THR A 66 6.58 -4.85 0.02
CA THR A 66 6.39 -3.56 0.69
C THR A 66 6.08 -3.77 2.18
N ASP A 67 6.48 -2.80 3.01
CA ASP A 67 6.10 -2.76 4.42
C ASP A 67 4.72 -2.15 4.64
N LEU A 68 4.10 -1.61 3.59
CA LEU A 68 2.77 -1.04 3.69
C LEU A 68 1.72 -2.14 3.84
N LEU A 69 0.63 -1.81 4.56
CA LEU A 69 -0.50 -2.71 4.77
C LEU A 69 -1.34 -2.85 3.50
N GLY A 70 -2.04 -3.96 3.38
CA GLY A 70 -3.06 -4.18 2.37
C GLY A 70 -2.76 -5.37 1.47
N LEU A 71 -3.77 -6.19 1.25
CA LEU A 71 -3.69 -7.39 0.42
C LEU A 71 -4.61 -7.31 -0.80
N GLU A 72 -5.54 -6.35 -0.82
CA GLU A 72 -6.49 -6.23 -1.92
C GLU A 72 -6.91 -4.78 -2.14
N VAL A 73 -7.12 -4.44 -3.39
CA VAL A 73 -7.57 -3.11 -3.78
C VAL A 73 -8.55 -3.22 -4.93
N SER A 74 -9.34 -2.17 -5.13
CA SER A 74 -10.08 -1.94 -6.37
C SER A 74 -9.82 -0.53 -6.84
N GLY A 75 -9.84 -0.32 -8.15
CA GLY A 75 -9.58 1.00 -8.69
C GLY A 75 -9.41 0.96 -10.20
N GLU A 76 -8.80 2.01 -10.73
CA GLU A 76 -8.57 2.18 -12.15
C GLU A 76 -7.11 1.88 -12.50
N VAL A 77 -6.91 1.05 -13.54
CA VAL A 77 -5.56 0.82 -14.08
C VAL A 77 -5.12 2.09 -14.81
N VAL A 78 -4.01 2.67 -14.39
CA VAL A 78 -3.50 3.92 -14.98
C VAL A 78 -2.16 3.73 -15.71
N ALA A 79 -1.51 2.60 -15.55
CA ALA A 79 -0.30 2.24 -16.30
C ALA A 79 -0.11 0.72 -16.34
N THR A 80 0.49 0.23 -17.42
CA THR A 80 0.79 -1.19 -17.61
C THR A 80 2.25 -1.38 -17.99
#